data_d6fe474f79e96a66db15fd2ef7c170d4
#
_entry.id   d6fe474f79e96a66db15fd2ef7c170d4
#
_cell.length_a   1.000
_cell.length_b   1.000
_cell.length_c   1.000
_cell.angle_alpha   90.00
_cell.angle_beta   90.00
_cell.angle_gamma   90.00
#
_symmetry.space_group_name_H-M   'P 1'
#
loop_
_entity.id
_entity.type
_entity.pdbx_description
1 polymer ?
#
loop_
_entity_poly.entity_id
_entity_poly.type
_entity_poly.pdbx_seq_one_letter_code
_entity_poly.pdbx_strand_id
1 'polypeptide(L)'
;MSRVAKPPFQHHAVKGCVFIRYFTEQRFEVCEQSKRIVPKDTVGSQRSLRVAEFIDRSDIYGPGHRSVVWVQGCTLACEGCWNTEMWAHAGAEMMNVNNLHERLLSIENVAGVTFLGGEPLQQSPALLDLIQLQSEAGRSVMLYSGYEKEELNEVQQACVDLCDVVILGRYRQELRNTSLRWRGSTNQVIESPTGRFEVSEDHDGFQEVEMHIDAQGTFRMVGYPDEDLIQALLDTVVESLEGTEPNFT
;
A
#
# COMPACT_ATOMS: atom_id res chain seq x y z
N MET A 1 8.59 -30.17 -38.28
CA MET A 1 8.88 -29.98 -36.84
C MET A 1 9.07 -28.47 -36.62
N SER A 2 7.98 -27.76 -36.38
CA SER A 2 7.97 -26.34 -36.13
C SER A 2 7.97 -26.12 -34.62
N ARG A 3 9.05 -25.51 -34.11
CA ARG A 3 9.15 -25.07 -32.71
C ARG A 3 8.19 -23.92 -32.50
N VAL A 4 7.16 -24.14 -31.71
CA VAL A 4 6.31 -23.06 -31.18
C VAL A 4 7.15 -22.25 -30.17
N ALA A 5 7.38 -21.00 -30.49
CA ALA A 5 8.07 -20.08 -29.60
C ALA A 5 7.19 -19.83 -28.34
N LYS A 6 7.75 -20.06 -27.16
CA LYS A 6 7.13 -19.69 -25.89
C LYS A 6 7.02 -18.13 -25.85
N PRO A 7 5.90 -17.57 -25.37
CA PRO A 7 5.82 -16.13 -25.19
C PRO A 7 6.80 -15.66 -24.11
N PRO A 8 7.35 -14.45 -24.23
CA PRO A 8 8.30 -13.95 -23.26
C PRO A 8 7.58 -13.69 -21.93
N PHE A 9 8.09 -14.28 -20.85
CA PHE A 9 7.69 -13.93 -19.51
C PHE A 9 8.11 -12.48 -19.23
N GLN A 10 7.15 -11.62 -19.03
CA GLN A 10 7.42 -10.28 -18.47
C GLN A 10 7.38 -10.41 -16.95
N HIS A 11 8.56 -10.54 -16.35
CA HIS A 11 8.72 -10.39 -14.92
C HIS A 11 8.70 -8.91 -14.59
N HIS A 12 7.60 -8.44 -14.02
CA HIS A 12 7.59 -7.18 -13.31
C HIS A 12 7.79 -7.50 -11.83
N ALA A 13 9.05 -7.73 -11.45
CA ALA A 13 9.42 -7.72 -10.05
C ALA A 13 9.45 -6.25 -9.61
N VAL A 14 8.38 -5.82 -8.98
CA VAL A 14 8.31 -4.54 -8.32
C VAL A 14 8.88 -4.75 -6.94
N LYS A 15 9.97 -4.06 -6.62
CA LYS A 15 10.57 -4.10 -5.28
C LYS A 15 9.49 -3.64 -4.28
N GLY A 16 8.99 -4.56 -3.44
CA GLY A 16 7.96 -4.30 -2.43
C GLY A 16 6.59 -4.94 -2.68
N CYS A 17 6.24 -5.24 -3.92
CA CYS A 17 5.08 -6.07 -4.25
C CYS A 17 5.44 -6.97 -5.43
N VAL A 18 5.44 -8.28 -5.25
CA VAL A 18 5.60 -9.25 -6.34
C VAL A 18 4.21 -9.63 -6.84
N PHE A 19 3.86 -9.20 -8.06
CA PHE A 19 2.63 -9.61 -8.73
C PHE A 19 2.94 -10.73 -9.71
N ILE A 20 2.42 -11.92 -9.46
CA ILE A 20 2.41 -13.01 -10.43
C ILE A 20 0.99 -13.11 -10.97
N ARG A 21 0.75 -12.62 -12.18
CA ARG A 21 -0.54 -12.81 -12.88
C ARG A 21 -0.45 -14.00 -13.81
N TYR A 22 -1.27 -15.01 -13.55
CA TYR A 22 -1.65 -16.00 -14.56
C TYR A 22 -2.86 -15.49 -15.32
N PHE A 23 -2.75 -15.33 -16.63
CA PHE A 23 -3.90 -15.05 -17.50
C PHE A 23 -4.61 -16.36 -17.82
N THR A 24 -5.80 -16.54 -17.27
CA THR A 24 -6.83 -17.37 -17.88
C THR A 24 -8.00 -16.46 -18.27
N GLU A 25 -8.32 -16.44 -19.56
CA GLU A 25 -9.46 -15.69 -20.08
C GLU A 25 -10.76 -16.27 -19.55
N GLN A 26 -11.39 -15.62 -18.57
CA GLN A 26 -12.83 -15.75 -18.33
C GLN A 26 -13.38 -14.43 -17.80
N ARG A 27 -14.38 -13.90 -18.54
CA ARG A 27 -15.17 -12.74 -18.14
C ARG A 27 -16.08 -13.11 -16.98
N PHE A 28 -16.15 -12.28 -15.95
CA PHE A 28 -17.16 -12.40 -14.92
C PHE A 28 -17.99 -11.11 -14.84
N GLU A 29 -19.30 -11.31 -14.84
CA GLU A 29 -20.31 -10.27 -14.64
C GLU A 29 -20.31 -9.83 -13.17
N VAL A 30 -20.47 -8.51 -12.98
CA VAL A 30 -20.55 -7.86 -11.66
C VAL A 30 -21.90 -8.16 -11.03
N CYS A 31 -21.88 -8.72 -9.83
CA CYS A 31 -23.10 -8.90 -9.02
C CYS A 31 -23.51 -7.57 -8.38
N GLU A 32 -24.59 -6.99 -8.88
CA GLU A 32 -25.31 -5.87 -8.27
C GLU A 32 -26.18 -6.39 -7.12
N GLN A 33 -25.78 -6.18 -5.85
CA GLN A 33 -26.74 -6.12 -4.74
C GLN A 33 -26.06 -5.59 -3.46
N SER A 34 -26.23 -4.30 -3.18
CA SER A 34 -26.52 -3.75 -1.85
C SER A 34 -26.75 -2.25 -1.94
N LYS A 35 -27.97 -1.87 -2.29
CA LYS A 35 -28.42 -0.49 -2.08
C LYS A 35 -28.80 -0.32 -0.60
N ARG A 36 -27.92 0.21 0.23
CA ARG A 36 -28.30 0.90 1.46
C ARG A 36 -28.42 2.39 1.15
N ILE A 37 -29.63 2.90 1.40
CA ILE A 37 -29.95 4.33 1.30
C ILE A 37 -29.25 5.03 2.46
N VAL A 38 -28.26 5.87 2.14
CA VAL A 38 -27.60 6.77 3.09
C VAL A 38 -28.30 8.14 3.01
N PRO A 39 -28.59 8.82 4.14
CA PRO A 39 -29.26 10.13 4.11
C PRO A 39 -28.40 11.16 3.38
N LYS A 40 -29.04 11.87 2.46
CA LYS A 40 -28.48 13.00 1.73
C LYS A 40 -28.50 14.22 2.64
N ASP A 41 -27.44 14.52 3.38
CA ASP A 41 -27.16 15.84 3.95
C ASP A 41 -25.81 15.89 4.71
N THR A 42 -24.75 15.39 4.07
CA THR A 42 -23.39 15.83 4.41
C THR A 42 -22.81 16.49 3.17
N VAL A 43 -22.40 17.74 3.28
CA VAL A 43 -21.62 18.43 2.23
C VAL A 43 -20.30 17.66 2.10
N GLY A 44 -20.34 16.60 1.30
CA GLY A 44 -19.21 15.71 1.11
C GLY A 44 -18.13 16.38 0.27
N SER A 45 -16.89 15.99 0.49
CA SER A 45 -15.76 16.44 -0.31
C SER A 45 -15.98 16.16 -1.81
N GLN A 46 -15.80 17.19 -2.64
CA GLN A 46 -15.78 17.06 -4.10
C GLN A 46 -14.42 16.51 -4.61
N ARG A 47 -13.45 16.36 -3.70
CA ARG A 47 -12.09 15.96 -4.05
C ARG A 47 -11.97 14.45 -4.25
N SER A 48 -10.95 14.06 -5.01
CA SER A 48 -10.63 12.68 -5.26
C SER A 48 -9.16 12.42 -5.02
N LEU A 49 -8.82 11.21 -4.56
CA LEU A 49 -7.48 10.68 -4.44
C LEU A 49 -7.20 9.73 -5.60
N ARG A 50 -6.00 9.81 -6.13
CA ARG A 50 -5.49 8.83 -7.09
C ARG A 50 -4.95 7.63 -6.32
N VAL A 51 -5.67 6.51 -6.35
CA VAL A 51 -5.38 5.28 -5.60
C VAL A 51 -4.77 4.25 -6.54
N ALA A 52 -3.55 3.83 -6.24
CA ALA A 52 -2.84 2.80 -6.99
C ALA A 52 -3.25 1.40 -6.56
N GLU A 53 -3.37 1.21 -5.24
CA GLU A 53 -3.53 -0.10 -4.63
C GLU A 53 -4.32 0.02 -3.32
N PHE A 54 -4.98 -1.07 -2.93
CA PHE A 54 -5.77 -1.13 -1.72
C PHE A 54 -5.71 -2.55 -1.12
N ILE A 55 -5.49 -2.65 0.18
CA ILE A 55 -5.64 -3.88 0.96
C ILE A 55 -6.65 -3.63 2.07
N ASP A 56 -7.66 -4.49 2.15
CA ASP A 56 -8.73 -4.36 3.13
C ASP A 56 -8.17 -4.49 4.57
N ARG A 57 -7.27 -5.43 4.79
CA ARG A 57 -6.68 -5.68 6.10
C ARG A 57 -5.22 -6.14 5.98
N SER A 58 -4.35 -5.51 6.77
CA SER A 58 -2.95 -5.86 6.95
C SER A 58 -2.55 -5.71 8.41
N ASP A 59 -1.59 -6.51 8.87
CA ASP A 59 -1.07 -6.52 10.23
C ASP A 59 0.32 -5.87 10.35
N ILE A 60 0.96 -5.53 9.20
CA ILE A 60 2.35 -5.06 9.16
C ILE A 60 2.51 -3.56 8.88
N TYR A 61 1.46 -2.86 8.48
CA TYR A 61 1.51 -1.45 8.11
C TYR A 61 1.08 -0.49 9.22
N GLY A 62 1.38 -0.81 10.48
CA GLY A 62 1.11 0.05 11.62
C GLY A 62 0.48 -0.70 12.79
N PRO A 63 0.09 0.02 13.87
CA PRO A 63 -0.45 -0.61 15.07
C PRO A 63 -1.85 -1.21 14.83
N GLY A 64 -2.00 -2.48 15.14
CA GLY A 64 -3.25 -3.25 14.97
C GLY A 64 -3.57 -3.56 13.51
N HIS A 65 -4.73 -4.18 13.28
CA HIS A 65 -5.21 -4.46 11.91
C HIS A 65 -5.61 -3.17 11.21
N ARG A 66 -5.14 -2.97 9.97
CA ARG A 66 -5.34 -1.72 9.25
C ARG A 66 -5.72 -1.95 7.80
N SER A 67 -6.62 -1.14 7.28
CA SER A 67 -6.74 -0.98 5.84
C SER A 67 -5.53 -0.21 5.30
N VAL A 68 -5.06 -0.56 4.13
CA VAL A 68 -3.87 0.06 3.54
C VAL A 68 -4.19 0.62 2.17
N VAL A 69 -3.87 1.89 1.96
CA VAL A 69 -4.15 2.62 0.72
C VAL A 69 -2.85 3.14 0.14
N TRP A 70 -2.45 2.63 -1.01
CA TRP A 70 -1.32 3.16 -1.78
C TRP A 70 -1.84 4.20 -2.77
N VAL A 71 -1.32 5.41 -2.68
CA VAL A 71 -1.63 6.46 -3.64
C VAL A 71 -0.68 6.42 -4.83
N GLN A 72 -1.14 6.92 -5.97
CA GLN A 72 -0.38 7.04 -7.19
C GLN A 72 0.12 8.47 -7.40
N GLY A 73 1.38 8.60 -7.81
CA GLY A 73 2.05 9.85 -8.10
C GLY A 73 3.06 10.22 -7.02
N CYS A 74 4.32 10.40 -7.44
CA CYS A 74 5.43 10.84 -6.59
C CYS A 74 6.49 11.54 -7.43
N THR A 75 6.90 12.74 -7.04
CA THR A 75 7.99 13.48 -7.69
C THR A 75 9.30 13.45 -6.91
N LEU A 76 9.33 12.79 -5.75
CA LEU A 76 10.54 12.72 -4.91
C LEU A 76 11.63 11.84 -5.51
N ALA A 77 11.24 10.81 -6.29
CA ALA A 77 12.12 9.94 -7.07
C ALA A 77 13.35 9.43 -6.30
N CYS A 78 13.12 8.93 -5.07
CA CYS A 78 14.19 8.42 -4.21
C CYS A 78 14.94 7.26 -4.89
N GLU A 79 16.26 7.30 -4.86
CA GLU A 79 17.08 6.18 -5.37
C GLU A 79 16.80 4.90 -4.56
N GLY A 80 16.57 3.78 -5.28
CA GLY A 80 16.22 2.51 -4.68
C GLY A 80 14.80 2.45 -4.08
N CYS A 81 13.94 3.39 -4.42
CA CYS A 81 12.54 3.39 -3.98
C CYS A 81 11.88 2.05 -4.27
N TRP A 82 11.09 1.58 -3.29
CA TRP A 82 10.42 0.30 -3.37
C TRP A 82 9.20 0.29 -4.30
N ASN A 83 8.56 1.47 -4.50
CA ASN A 83 7.32 1.64 -5.26
C ASN A 83 7.53 2.54 -6.50
N THR A 84 8.50 2.23 -7.34
CA THR A 84 8.84 3.04 -8.53
C THR A 84 7.70 3.12 -9.55
N GLU A 85 6.86 2.10 -9.62
CA GLU A 85 5.67 2.04 -10.47
C GLU A 85 4.58 3.04 -10.05
N MET A 86 4.63 3.51 -8.80
CA MET A 86 3.71 4.51 -8.26
C MET A 86 4.22 5.95 -8.43
N TRP A 87 5.32 6.18 -9.16
CA TRP A 87 5.82 7.53 -9.41
C TRP A 87 4.99 8.29 -10.42
N ALA A 88 4.50 7.60 -11.47
CA ALA A 88 3.72 8.24 -12.51
C ALA A 88 2.41 8.82 -11.95
N HIS A 89 2.04 10.04 -12.40
CA HIS A 89 0.77 10.68 -12.04
C HIS A 89 -0.43 10.22 -12.88
N ALA A 90 -0.34 9.07 -13.54
CA ALA A 90 -1.36 8.51 -14.40
C ALA A 90 -1.52 7.00 -14.15
N GLY A 91 -2.60 6.42 -14.64
CA GLY A 91 -2.78 4.96 -14.67
C GLY A 91 -3.44 4.35 -13.43
N ALA A 92 -3.86 5.15 -12.45
CA ALA A 92 -4.55 4.68 -11.26
C ALA A 92 -6.01 5.19 -11.20
N GLU A 93 -6.79 4.58 -10.32
CA GLU A 93 -8.19 4.95 -10.12
C GLU A 93 -8.31 6.29 -9.36
N MET A 94 -9.18 7.18 -9.87
CA MET A 94 -9.56 8.40 -9.17
C MET A 94 -10.77 8.10 -8.29
N MET A 95 -10.53 7.94 -6.99
CA MET A 95 -11.58 7.64 -6.01
C MET A 95 -12.02 8.92 -5.29
N ASN A 96 -13.33 9.21 -5.34
CA ASN A 96 -13.89 10.29 -4.55
C ASN A 96 -13.66 10.02 -3.05
N VAL A 97 -13.32 11.06 -2.29
CA VAL A 97 -12.99 10.96 -0.86
C VAL A 97 -14.11 10.32 -0.05
N ASN A 98 -15.37 10.66 -0.31
CA ASN A 98 -16.50 10.07 0.43
C ASN A 98 -16.69 8.60 0.09
N ASN A 99 -16.56 8.21 -1.18
CA ASN A 99 -16.67 6.81 -1.58
C ASN A 99 -15.54 5.97 -0.94
N LEU A 100 -14.33 6.53 -0.89
CA LEU A 100 -13.21 5.86 -0.23
C LEU A 100 -13.42 5.77 1.28
N HIS A 101 -13.95 6.82 1.90
CA HIS A 101 -14.33 6.81 3.31
C HIS A 101 -15.37 5.72 3.60
N GLU A 102 -16.47 5.65 2.83
CA GLU A 102 -17.51 4.62 2.99
C GLU A 102 -16.92 3.21 2.81
N ARG A 103 -16.07 3.02 1.81
CA ARG A 103 -15.36 1.74 1.60
C ARG A 103 -14.52 1.37 2.83
N LEU A 104 -13.75 2.30 3.36
CA LEU A 104 -12.92 2.07 4.55
C LEU A 104 -13.77 1.72 5.78
N LEU A 105 -14.93 2.37 5.96
CA LEU A 105 -15.84 2.07 7.06
C LEU A 105 -16.52 0.71 6.93
N SER A 106 -16.74 0.22 5.71
CA SER A 106 -17.37 -1.09 5.48
C SER A 106 -16.48 -2.27 5.86
N ILE A 107 -15.18 -2.03 6.06
CA ILE A 107 -14.23 -3.08 6.45
C ILE A 107 -14.29 -3.27 7.97
N GLU A 108 -14.67 -4.47 8.36
CA GLU A 108 -14.80 -4.84 9.78
C GLU A 108 -13.45 -5.26 10.39
N ASN A 109 -13.36 -5.16 11.71
CA ASN A 109 -12.22 -5.62 12.51
C ASN A 109 -10.87 -4.98 12.11
N VAL A 110 -10.89 -3.70 11.71
CA VAL A 110 -9.69 -2.89 11.50
C VAL A 110 -9.68 -1.70 12.46
N ALA A 111 -8.51 -1.41 13.03
CA ALA A 111 -8.30 -0.31 13.98
C ALA A 111 -8.18 1.05 13.28
N GLY A 112 -7.78 1.06 12.01
CA GLY A 112 -7.56 2.30 11.28
C GLY A 112 -7.10 2.09 9.84
N VAL A 113 -6.55 3.15 9.26
CA VAL A 113 -6.06 3.18 7.88
C VAL A 113 -4.61 3.65 7.84
N THR A 114 -3.85 3.12 6.90
CA THR A 114 -2.50 3.57 6.57
C THR A 114 -2.44 4.07 5.15
N PHE A 115 -1.89 5.27 4.96
CA PHE A 115 -1.67 5.89 3.66
C PHE A 115 -0.19 5.86 3.31
N LEU A 116 0.14 5.34 2.13
CA LEU A 116 1.49 5.27 1.57
C LEU A 116 1.43 5.15 0.05
N GLY A 117 2.47 4.61 -0.59
CA GLY A 117 2.53 4.31 -2.03
C GLY A 117 3.47 5.22 -2.79
N GLY A 118 2.94 6.10 -3.67
CA GLY A 118 3.66 7.25 -4.20
C GLY A 118 3.96 8.26 -3.09
N GLU A 119 3.48 9.50 -3.20
CA GLU A 119 3.62 10.48 -2.13
C GLU A 119 2.23 11.02 -1.72
N PRO A 120 1.69 10.56 -0.58
CA PRO A 120 0.35 10.98 -0.16
C PRO A 120 0.21 12.49 0.04
N LEU A 121 1.24 13.17 0.55
CA LEU A 121 1.20 14.61 0.79
C LEU A 121 1.25 15.45 -0.50
N GLN A 122 1.50 14.85 -1.67
CA GLN A 122 1.31 15.52 -2.98
C GLN A 122 -0.17 15.59 -3.39
N GLN A 123 -1.05 14.89 -2.66
CA GLN A 123 -2.49 14.97 -2.80
C GLN A 123 -3.16 15.53 -1.52
N SER A 124 -2.43 16.32 -0.75
CA SER A 124 -2.79 16.75 0.61
C SER A 124 -4.19 17.37 0.76
N PRO A 125 -4.77 18.15 -0.19
CA PRO A 125 -6.12 18.66 0.02
C PRO A 125 -7.21 17.57 0.09
N ALA A 126 -7.09 16.53 -0.73
CA ALA A 126 -8.03 15.40 -0.70
C ALA A 126 -7.72 14.43 0.44
N LEU A 127 -6.43 14.25 0.72
CA LEU A 127 -5.96 13.42 1.82
C LEU A 127 -6.41 14.00 3.17
N LEU A 128 -6.33 15.32 3.36
CA LEU A 128 -6.77 16.00 4.59
C LEU A 128 -8.25 15.75 4.86
N ASP A 129 -9.12 15.92 3.84
CA ASP A 129 -10.54 15.63 3.97
C ASP A 129 -10.78 14.18 4.42
N LEU A 130 -10.04 13.22 3.82
CA LEU A 130 -10.19 11.80 4.17
C LEU A 130 -9.67 11.49 5.59
N ILE A 131 -8.53 12.07 5.99
CA ILE A 131 -7.98 11.91 7.35
C ILE A 131 -8.99 12.43 8.38
N GLN A 132 -9.59 13.60 8.15
CA GLN A 132 -10.61 14.16 9.04
C GLN A 132 -11.79 13.21 9.19
N LEU A 133 -12.35 12.72 8.09
CA LEU A 133 -13.47 11.77 8.09
C LEU A 133 -13.14 10.46 8.83
N GLN A 134 -11.91 9.93 8.66
CA GLN A 134 -11.50 8.72 9.37
C GLN A 134 -11.33 8.98 10.87
N SER A 135 -10.74 10.11 11.25
CA SER A 135 -10.57 10.51 12.65
C SER A 135 -11.93 10.73 13.34
N GLU A 136 -12.87 11.43 12.70
CA GLU A 136 -14.24 11.64 13.19
C GLU A 136 -14.99 10.31 13.38
N ALA A 137 -14.72 9.32 12.55
CA ALA A 137 -15.25 7.97 12.69
C ALA A 137 -14.53 7.12 13.76
N GLY A 138 -13.56 7.68 14.48
CA GLY A 138 -12.79 7.00 15.53
C GLY A 138 -11.70 6.05 15.01
N ARG A 139 -11.47 6.01 13.69
CA ARG A 139 -10.40 5.21 13.08
C ARG A 139 -9.04 5.88 13.29
N SER A 140 -8.03 5.10 13.63
CA SER A 140 -6.67 5.63 13.70
C SER A 140 -6.07 5.82 12.30
N VAL A 141 -5.24 6.85 12.13
CA VAL A 141 -4.60 7.16 10.85
C VAL A 141 -3.08 7.06 10.98
N MET A 142 -2.46 6.33 10.06
CA MET A 142 -1.02 6.30 9.88
C MET A 142 -0.66 6.80 8.49
N LEU A 143 0.42 7.56 8.39
CA LEU A 143 0.87 8.20 7.16
C LEU A 143 2.36 7.98 6.93
N TYR A 144 2.71 7.57 5.72
CA TYR A 144 4.08 7.59 5.24
C TYR A 144 4.28 8.76 4.29
N SER A 145 5.35 9.51 4.47
CA SER A 145 5.74 10.56 3.54
C SER A 145 7.26 10.65 3.39
N GLY A 146 7.69 10.89 2.16
CA GLY A 146 9.09 11.21 1.89
C GLY A 146 9.48 12.66 2.18
N TYR A 147 8.55 13.51 2.57
CA TYR A 147 8.87 14.87 3.01
C TYR A 147 9.49 14.87 4.40
N GLU A 148 10.45 15.75 4.61
CA GLU A 148 10.94 16.14 5.93
C GLU A 148 10.02 17.20 6.53
N LYS A 149 9.98 17.32 7.85
CA LYS A 149 9.03 18.18 8.56
C LYS A 149 9.13 19.65 8.14
N GLU A 150 10.35 20.09 7.87
CA GLU A 150 10.68 21.47 7.46
C GLU A 150 10.24 21.80 6.03
N GLU A 151 9.90 20.79 5.23
CA GLU A 151 9.46 20.95 3.83
C GLU A 151 7.93 21.07 3.70
N LEU A 152 7.19 20.78 4.80
CA LEU A 152 5.73 20.73 4.77
C LEU A 152 5.11 22.12 4.62
N ASN A 153 4.18 22.26 3.68
CA ASN A 153 3.30 23.42 3.65
C ASN A 153 2.16 23.27 4.68
N GLU A 154 1.37 24.32 4.87
CA GLU A 154 0.29 24.37 5.88
C GLU A 154 -0.71 23.21 5.75
N VAL A 155 -1.11 22.83 4.52
CA VAL A 155 -2.09 21.74 4.31
C VAL A 155 -1.45 20.38 4.59
N GLN A 156 -0.21 20.19 4.20
CA GLN A 156 0.56 18.99 4.49
C GLN A 156 0.80 18.82 5.99
N GLN A 157 1.16 19.90 6.67
CA GLN A 157 1.30 19.92 8.13
C GLN A 157 -0.02 19.57 8.82
N ALA A 158 -1.15 20.10 8.36
CA ALA A 158 -2.47 19.75 8.90
C ALA A 158 -2.80 18.25 8.71
N CYS A 159 -2.38 17.62 7.61
CA CYS A 159 -2.49 16.18 7.45
C CYS A 159 -1.69 15.42 8.51
N VAL A 160 -0.44 15.84 8.73
CA VAL A 160 0.47 15.24 9.71
C VAL A 160 -0.07 15.38 11.13
N ASP A 161 -0.52 16.58 11.50
CA ASP A 161 -1.02 16.88 12.87
C ASP A 161 -2.24 16.04 13.27
N LEU A 162 -3.05 15.62 12.30
CA LEU A 162 -4.23 14.77 12.53
C LEU A 162 -3.92 13.27 12.51
N CYS A 163 -2.72 12.87 12.14
CA CYS A 163 -2.33 11.46 12.11
C CYS A 163 -1.92 10.96 13.50
N ASP A 164 -2.22 9.71 13.77
CA ASP A 164 -1.84 9.03 15.02
C ASP A 164 -0.40 8.50 14.98
N VAL A 165 0.08 8.14 13.79
CA VAL A 165 1.48 7.77 13.55
C VAL A 165 1.90 8.33 12.20
N VAL A 166 3.08 8.88 12.11
CA VAL A 166 3.68 9.35 10.86
C VAL A 166 5.11 8.84 10.70
N ILE A 167 5.46 8.49 9.48
CA ILE A 167 6.84 8.21 9.07
C ILE A 167 7.23 9.30 8.08
N LEU A 168 8.22 10.12 8.43
CA LEU A 168 8.68 11.24 7.63
C LEU A 168 10.11 11.04 7.17
N GLY A 169 10.42 11.55 6.00
CA GLY A 169 11.76 11.56 5.42
C GLY A 169 11.92 10.62 4.22
N ARG A 170 12.73 11.06 3.27
CA ARG A 170 13.04 10.31 2.04
C ARG A 170 13.69 8.98 2.36
N TYR A 171 13.26 7.94 1.64
CA TYR A 171 14.03 6.70 1.64
C TYR A 171 15.42 6.95 1.08
N ARG A 172 16.44 6.43 1.77
CA ARG A 172 17.84 6.45 1.35
C ARG A 172 18.39 5.04 1.31
N GLN A 173 18.76 4.59 0.12
CA GLN A 173 19.23 3.20 -0.08
C GLN A 173 20.50 2.89 0.71
N GLU A 174 21.42 3.84 0.83
CA GLU A 174 22.66 3.72 1.60
C GLU A 174 22.43 3.58 3.11
N LEU A 175 21.26 4.00 3.58
CA LEU A 175 20.82 3.90 4.98
C LEU A 175 19.75 2.82 5.19
N ARG A 176 19.56 1.94 4.18
CA ARG A 176 18.60 0.84 4.26
C ARG A 176 18.83 0.00 5.51
N ASN A 177 17.76 -0.23 6.25
CA ASN A 177 17.80 -1.11 7.41
C ASN A 177 16.45 -1.86 7.51
N THR A 178 16.51 -3.17 7.38
CA THR A 178 15.33 -4.05 7.36
C THR A 178 14.84 -4.44 8.76
N SER A 179 15.61 -4.14 9.81
CA SER A 179 15.19 -4.39 11.19
C SER A 179 14.44 -3.23 11.84
N LEU A 180 14.25 -2.12 11.12
CA LEU A 180 13.48 -0.98 11.61
C LEU A 180 11.98 -1.22 11.46
N ARG A 181 11.25 -1.07 12.54
CA ARG A 181 9.79 -1.16 12.49
C ARG A 181 9.22 -0.03 11.63
N TRP A 182 8.44 -0.37 10.61
CA TRP A 182 7.73 0.52 9.68
C TRP A 182 8.61 1.50 8.88
N ARG A 183 9.92 1.47 9.00
CA ARG A 183 10.86 2.36 8.28
C ARG A 183 11.76 1.56 7.35
N GLY A 184 12.06 2.13 6.19
CA GLY A 184 12.95 1.49 5.22
C GLY A 184 14.42 1.90 5.36
N SER A 185 14.70 3.06 5.97
CA SER A 185 16.05 3.60 6.17
C SER A 185 16.18 4.36 7.49
N THR A 186 17.37 4.39 8.04
CA THR A 186 17.64 4.90 9.41
C THR A 186 17.43 6.40 9.56
N ASN A 187 17.42 7.18 8.48
CA ASN A 187 17.15 8.62 8.50
C ASN A 187 15.66 8.97 8.61
N GLN A 188 14.77 8.01 8.39
CA GLN A 188 13.34 8.28 8.52
C GLN A 188 12.92 8.39 9.98
N VAL A 189 12.09 9.38 10.28
CA VAL A 189 11.61 9.69 11.64
C VAL A 189 10.22 9.12 11.82
N ILE A 190 9.97 8.51 12.99
CA ILE A 190 8.63 8.09 13.42
C ILE A 190 8.12 9.01 14.50
N GLU A 191 6.92 9.55 14.33
CA GLU A 191 6.27 10.42 15.32
C GLU A 191 4.83 9.99 15.57
N SER A 192 4.30 10.36 16.74
CA SER A 192 2.87 10.24 17.08
C SER A 192 2.29 11.63 17.37
N PRO A 193 1.86 12.38 16.35
CA PRO A 193 1.44 13.78 16.52
C PRO A 193 0.25 13.92 17.48
N THR A 194 -0.74 13.00 17.43
CA THR A 194 -1.88 13.03 18.36
C THR A 194 -1.56 12.48 19.75
N GLY A 195 -0.42 11.81 19.93
CA GLY A 195 -0.05 11.12 21.17
C GLY A 195 -0.89 9.88 21.48
N ARG A 196 -1.68 9.38 20.51
CA ARG A 196 -2.55 8.20 20.71
C ARG A 196 -1.77 6.89 20.85
N PHE A 197 -0.60 6.81 20.23
CA PHE A 197 0.28 5.64 20.29
C PHE A 197 1.65 6.04 20.83
N GLU A 198 2.20 5.21 21.69
CA GLU A 198 3.62 5.28 22.02
C GLU A 198 4.40 4.70 20.83
N VAL A 199 5.27 5.50 20.24
CA VAL A 199 6.16 5.09 19.17
C VAL A 199 7.58 5.05 19.72
N SER A 200 8.26 3.92 19.54
CA SER A 200 9.66 3.75 19.92
C SER A 200 10.51 3.68 18.68
N GLU A 201 11.71 4.23 18.75
CA GLU A 201 12.75 4.01 17.75
C GLU A 201 13.39 2.63 17.89
N ASP A 202 13.18 1.97 19.03
CA ASP A 202 13.64 0.61 19.26
C ASP A 202 12.86 -0.36 18.36
N HIS A 203 13.58 -1.28 17.79
CA HIS A 203 13.05 -2.26 16.85
C HIS A 203 13.08 -3.66 17.46
N ASP A 204 12.04 -4.40 17.17
CA ASP A 204 11.87 -5.77 17.67
C ASP A 204 12.70 -6.81 16.86
N GLY A 205 13.48 -6.34 15.87
CA GLY A 205 14.36 -7.17 15.04
C GLY A 205 13.64 -8.06 14.02
N PHE A 206 12.35 -7.85 13.79
CA PHE A 206 11.56 -8.67 12.87
C PHE A 206 11.27 -7.92 11.57
N GLN A 207 11.54 -8.60 10.45
CA GLN A 207 10.98 -8.25 9.16
C GLN A 207 9.60 -8.90 9.05
N GLU A 208 8.59 -8.08 8.77
CA GLU A 208 7.25 -8.58 8.57
C GLU A 208 6.91 -8.56 7.09
N VAL A 209 6.45 -9.70 6.60
CA VAL A 209 5.96 -9.88 5.23
C VAL A 209 4.61 -10.58 5.31
N GLU A 210 3.62 -10.04 4.63
CA GLU A 210 2.33 -10.70 4.47
C GLU A 210 2.20 -11.30 3.08
N MET A 211 1.67 -12.49 3.03
CA MET A 211 1.34 -13.21 1.80
C MET A 211 -0.17 -13.37 1.70
N HIS A 212 -0.75 -12.87 0.63
CA HIS A 212 -2.16 -12.98 0.33
C HIS A 212 -2.35 -13.88 -0.89
N ILE A 213 -3.24 -14.87 -0.78
CA ILE A 213 -3.63 -15.73 -1.90
C ILE A 213 -5.14 -15.58 -2.05
N ASP A 214 -5.60 -15.09 -3.20
CA ASP A 214 -7.03 -14.98 -3.47
C ASP A 214 -7.65 -16.30 -3.94
N ALA A 215 -8.98 -16.32 -4.08
CA ALA A 215 -9.72 -17.50 -4.53
C ALA A 215 -9.39 -17.93 -5.99
N GLN A 216 -8.74 -17.07 -6.75
CA GLN A 216 -8.29 -17.31 -8.12
C GLN A 216 -6.84 -17.81 -8.14
N GLY A 217 -6.18 -17.93 -6.98
CA GLY A 217 -4.79 -18.35 -6.86
C GLY A 217 -3.79 -17.23 -7.14
N THR A 218 -4.23 -15.97 -7.19
CA THR A 218 -3.31 -14.82 -7.32
C THR A 218 -2.54 -14.67 -6.03
N PHE A 219 -1.23 -14.72 -6.12
CA PHE A 219 -0.32 -14.50 -5.01
C PHE A 219 0.11 -13.05 -4.95
N ARG A 220 0.01 -12.45 -3.77
CA ARG A 220 0.52 -11.12 -3.46
C ARG A 220 1.39 -11.19 -2.21
N MET A 221 2.54 -10.59 -2.26
CA MET A 221 3.39 -10.37 -1.11
C MET A 221 3.54 -8.87 -0.87
N VAL A 222 3.36 -8.46 0.37
CA VAL A 222 3.53 -7.06 0.82
C VAL A 222 4.42 -7.02 2.05
N GLY A 223 5.00 -5.87 2.33
CA GLY A 223 5.98 -5.67 3.38
C GLY A 223 7.34 -5.29 2.81
N TYR A 224 8.40 -5.58 3.55
CA TYR A 224 9.76 -5.22 3.17
C TYR A 224 10.69 -6.45 3.18
N PRO A 225 10.49 -7.40 2.22
CA PRO A 225 11.24 -8.65 2.17
C PRO A 225 12.72 -8.40 1.92
N ASP A 226 13.57 -9.29 2.43
CA ASP A 226 14.96 -9.34 2.00
C ASP A 226 15.11 -10.02 0.62
N GLU A 227 16.30 -9.87 0.03
CA GLU A 227 16.56 -10.41 -1.31
C GLU A 227 16.59 -11.94 -1.29
N ASP A 228 17.01 -12.56 -0.19
CA ASP A 228 17.08 -14.02 -0.06
C ASP A 228 15.66 -14.63 -0.04
N LEU A 229 14.71 -14.02 0.65
CA LEU A 229 13.31 -14.46 0.66
C LEU A 229 12.69 -14.33 -0.73
N ILE A 230 12.94 -13.22 -1.42
CA ILE A 230 12.43 -13.02 -2.79
C ILE A 230 13.00 -14.10 -3.71
N GLN A 231 14.31 -14.36 -3.64
CA GLN A 231 14.95 -15.36 -4.49
C GLN A 231 14.43 -16.77 -4.20
N ALA A 232 14.29 -17.15 -2.94
CA ALA A 232 13.77 -18.46 -2.54
C ALA A 232 12.33 -18.69 -3.04
N LEU A 233 11.49 -17.66 -3.01
CA LEU A 233 10.12 -17.74 -3.55
C LEU A 233 10.13 -17.90 -5.07
N LEU A 234 10.97 -17.15 -5.77
CA LEU A 234 11.10 -17.25 -7.23
C LEU A 234 11.60 -18.64 -7.65
N ASP A 235 12.60 -19.17 -6.97
CA ASP A 235 13.16 -20.50 -7.25
C ASP A 235 12.08 -21.59 -7.04
N THR A 236 11.32 -21.53 -5.96
CA THR A 236 10.22 -22.45 -5.67
C THR A 236 9.14 -22.43 -6.75
N VAL A 237 8.79 -21.24 -7.26
CA VAL A 237 7.81 -21.08 -8.34
C VAL A 237 8.34 -21.68 -9.65
N VAL A 238 9.60 -21.42 -9.98
CA VAL A 238 10.25 -21.96 -11.19
C VAL A 238 10.31 -23.50 -11.15
N GLU A 239 10.74 -24.09 -10.04
CA GLU A 239 10.79 -25.54 -9.86
C GLU A 239 9.40 -26.19 -9.99
N SER A 240 8.36 -25.54 -9.44
CA SER A 240 6.97 -26.03 -9.55
C SER A 240 6.46 -26.01 -10.99
N LEU A 241 6.92 -25.08 -11.81
CA LEU A 241 6.55 -24.98 -13.22
C LEU A 241 7.30 -25.96 -14.10
N GLU A 242 8.57 -26.25 -13.77
CA GLU A 242 9.40 -27.22 -14.51
C GLU A 242 9.06 -28.67 -14.16
N GLY A 243 8.55 -28.93 -12.93
CA GLY A 243 8.14 -30.25 -12.46
C GLY A 243 6.80 -30.75 -13.00
N THR A 244 6.01 -29.93 -13.67
CA THR A 244 4.73 -30.27 -14.28
C THR A 244 4.87 -30.57 -15.79
N GLU A 245 5.71 -31.54 -16.18
CA GLU A 245 5.54 -32.19 -17.48
C GLU A 245 4.32 -33.12 -17.39
N PRO A 246 3.27 -32.90 -18.21
CA PRO A 246 2.17 -33.85 -18.24
C PRO A 246 2.68 -35.18 -18.86
N ASN A 247 2.73 -36.22 -18.07
CA ASN A 247 2.88 -37.57 -18.57
C ASN A 247 1.64 -37.91 -19.42
N PHE A 248 1.69 -37.65 -20.71
CA PHE A 248 0.78 -38.26 -21.69
C PHE A 248 1.30 -39.66 -22.02
N THR A 249 0.79 -40.68 -21.36
CA THR A 249 0.80 -42.08 -21.82
C THR A 249 -0.51 -42.38 -22.52
#